data_d351c42d34dc2248adda0cbe1e9c4bee
#
_entry.id   d351c42d34dc2248adda0cbe1e9c4bee
#
_cell.length_a   1.000
_cell.length_b   1.000
_cell.length_c   1.000
_cell.angle_alpha   90.00
_cell.angle_beta   90.00
_cell.angle_gamma   90.00
#
_symmetry.space_group_name_H-M   'P 1'
#
loop_
_entity.id
_entity.type
_entity.pdbx_description
1 polymer ?
#
loop_
_entity_poly.entity_id
_entity_poly.type
_entity_poly.pdbx_seq_one_letter_code
_entity_poly.pdbx_strand_id
1 'polypeptide(L)'
;MAALSANLKEIAPYVELEAHTVRITEDNTVDLLQDADIICEAFDNAEYKAMLTNTVLERMPAKYLVAASGMAGTGSANSIKTRKITNHFYLCGDEVSEVSREESQLSSRVMHCAAHQAHMVLRILADQLEP
;
A
#
# COMPACT_ATOMS: atom_id res chain seq x y z
N MET A 1 14.00 4.15 9.04
CA MET A 1 14.17 2.70 8.76
C MET A 1 14.61 1.91 9.99
N ALA A 2 15.72 2.23 10.68
CA ALA A 2 16.22 1.43 11.82
C ALA A 2 15.17 1.19 12.93
N ALA A 3 14.45 2.23 13.37
CA ALA A 3 13.39 2.10 14.38
C ALA A 3 12.23 1.20 13.93
N LEU A 4 11.80 1.31 12.67
CA LEU A 4 10.77 0.44 12.12
C LEU A 4 11.22 -1.02 12.08
N SER A 5 12.44 -1.27 11.62
CA SER A 5 13.01 -2.62 11.59
C SER A 5 13.15 -3.22 12.99
N ALA A 6 13.52 -2.42 14.00
CA ALA A 6 13.58 -2.86 15.38
C ALA A 6 12.19 -3.28 15.90
N ASN A 7 11.19 -2.43 15.71
CA ASN A 7 9.82 -2.72 16.13
C ASN A 7 9.27 -3.98 15.44
N LEU A 8 9.51 -4.14 14.15
CA LEU A 8 9.05 -5.32 13.41
C LEU A 8 9.71 -6.61 13.91
N LYS A 9 10.99 -6.57 14.28
CA LYS A 9 11.69 -7.71 14.86
C LYS A 9 11.19 -8.09 16.26
N GLU A 10 10.74 -7.11 17.05
CA GLU A 10 10.08 -7.38 18.33
C GLU A 10 8.72 -8.04 18.18
N ILE A 11 7.92 -7.60 17.18
CA ILE A 11 6.58 -8.13 16.90
C ILE A 11 6.66 -9.52 16.26
N ALA A 12 7.56 -9.69 15.28
CA ALA A 12 7.68 -10.91 14.49
C ALA A 12 9.15 -11.30 14.27
N PRO A 13 9.82 -11.85 15.29
CA PRO A 13 11.26 -12.13 15.24
C PRO A 13 11.66 -13.20 14.21
N TYR A 14 10.70 -13.99 13.76
CA TYR A 14 10.88 -15.06 12.77
C TYR A 14 10.74 -14.58 11.31
N VAL A 15 10.36 -13.33 11.09
CA VAL A 15 10.23 -12.76 9.74
C VAL A 15 11.59 -12.22 9.28
N GLU A 16 12.00 -12.61 8.08
CA GLU A 16 13.15 -12.02 7.42
C GLU A 16 12.80 -10.62 6.92
N LEU A 17 13.59 -9.63 7.30
CA LEU A 17 13.39 -8.23 6.94
C LEU A 17 14.56 -7.75 6.10
N GLU A 18 14.27 -7.32 4.89
CA GLU A 18 15.21 -6.64 4.02
C GLU A 18 14.81 -5.15 3.92
N ALA A 19 15.68 -4.27 4.42
CA ALA A 19 15.40 -2.85 4.53
C ALA A 19 16.26 -2.04 3.57
N HIS A 20 15.62 -1.42 2.58
CA HIS A 20 16.26 -0.53 1.62
C HIS A 20 15.98 0.93 1.97
N THR A 21 17.04 1.75 2.13
CA THR A 21 16.93 3.20 2.27
C THR A 21 17.28 3.84 0.93
N VAL A 22 16.35 3.79 0.00
CA VAL A 22 16.51 4.24 -1.37
C VAL A 22 15.27 5.02 -1.82
N ARG A 23 15.46 6.02 -2.66
CA ARG A 23 14.35 6.69 -3.34
C ARG A 23 13.88 5.80 -4.48
N ILE A 24 12.64 5.38 -4.45
CA ILE A 24 12.02 4.60 -5.53
C ILE A 24 11.73 5.54 -6.72
N THR A 25 12.05 5.05 -7.90
CA THR A 25 11.83 5.71 -9.21
C THR A 25 11.32 4.67 -10.21
N GLU A 26 10.81 5.10 -11.35
CA GLU A 26 10.41 4.18 -12.43
C GLU A 26 11.56 3.25 -12.86
N ASP A 27 12.80 3.77 -12.87
CA ASP A 27 13.96 3.02 -13.34
C ASP A 27 14.38 1.90 -12.40
N ASN A 28 14.26 2.11 -11.07
CA ASN A 28 14.72 1.13 -10.09
C ASN A 28 13.59 0.27 -9.46
N THR A 29 12.34 0.58 -9.77
CA THR A 29 11.18 -0.14 -9.18
C THR A 29 11.23 -1.63 -9.48
N VAL A 30 11.49 -2.01 -10.73
CA VAL A 30 11.50 -3.42 -11.14
C VAL A 30 12.61 -4.18 -10.41
N ASP A 31 13.83 -3.64 -10.41
CA ASP A 31 14.99 -4.29 -9.78
C ASP A 31 14.78 -4.46 -8.26
N LEU A 32 14.16 -3.47 -7.61
CA LEU A 32 13.90 -3.51 -6.17
C LEU A 32 12.77 -4.47 -5.77
N LEU A 33 11.78 -4.68 -6.64
CA LEU A 33 10.56 -5.41 -6.31
C LEU A 33 10.38 -6.72 -7.08
N GLN A 34 11.35 -7.11 -7.91
CA GLN A 34 11.22 -8.29 -8.76
C GLN A 34 10.97 -9.60 -7.99
N ASP A 35 11.52 -9.74 -6.79
CA ASP A 35 11.39 -10.92 -5.96
C ASP A 35 10.15 -10.91 -5.06
N ALA A 36 9.41 -9.80 -5.00
CA ALA A 36 8.18 -9.71 -4.23
C ALA A 36 6.99 -10.29 -5.03
N ASP A 37 6.17 -11.14 -4.42
CA ASP A 37 4.92 -11.63 -5.00
C ASP A 37 3.78 -10.64 -4.81
N ILE A 38 3.79 -9.91 -3.69
CA ILE A 38 2.78 -8.92 -3.31
C ILE A 38 3.48 -7.60 -2.99
N ILE A 39 3.04 -6.54 -3.63
CA ILE A 39 3.55 -5.18 -3.45
C ILE A 39 2.48 -4.37 -2.73
N CYS A 40 2.84 -3.76 -1.58
CA CYS A 40 1.96 -2.86 -0.83
C CYS A 40 2.46 -1.42 -0.99
N GLU A 41 1.68 -0.58 -1.66
CA GLU A 41 1.99 0.83 -1.86
C GLU A 41 1.52 1.64 -0.64
N ALA A 42 2.42 2.40 -0.02
CA ALA A 42 2.15 3.18 1.19
C ALA A 42 2.81 4.57 1.17
N PHE A 43 2.97 5.17 0.01
CA PHE A 43 3.46 6.55 -0.10
C PHE A 43 2.44 7.56 0.43
N ASP A 44 2.91 8.69 0.90
CA ASP A 44 2.10 9.83 1.34
C ASP A 44 1.88 10.88 0.24
N ASN A 45 2.62 10.79 -0.87
CA ASN A 45 2.58 11.73 -1.98
C ASN A 45 1.88 11.11 -3.20
N ALA A 46 0.90 11.82 -3.77
CA ALA A 46 0.08 11.35 -4.88
C ALA A 46 0.90 11.02 -6.15
N GLU A 47 1.95 11.79 -6.45
CA GLU A 47 2.80 11.57 -7.63
C GLU A 47 3.58 10.26 -7.49
N TYR A 48 4.14 9.99 -6.28
CA TYR A 48 4.86 8.74 -6.03
C TYR A 48 3.94 7.52 -5.99
N LYS A 49 2.72 7.68 -5.46
CA LYS A 49 1.66 6.64 -5.55
C LYS A 49 1.35 6.29 -6.99
N ALA A 50 1.09 7.29 -7.82
CA ALA A 50 0.79 7.11 -9.24
C ALA A 50 1.98 6.49 -9.99
N MET A 51 3.19 6.98 -9.76
CA MET A 51 4.41 6.46 -10.39
C MET A 51 4.59 4.98 -10.09
N LEU A 52 4.57 4.58 -8.82
CA LEU A 52 4.76 3.18 -8.44
C LEU A 52 3.64 2.29 -9.01
N THR A 53 2.38 2.72 -8.85
CA THR A 53 1.22 1.97 -9.34
C THR A 53 1.31 1.73 -10.84
N ASN A 54 1.56 2.79 -11.62
CA ASN A 54 1.68 2.69 -13.08
C ASN A 54 2.84 1.77 -13.49
N THR A 55 4.01 1.94 -12.85
CA THR A 55 5.19 1.12 -13.15
C THR A 55 4.93 -0.36 -12.88
N VAL A 56 4.29 -0.69 -11.75
CA VAL A 56 3.97 -2.08 -11.40
C VAL A 56 2.94 -2.66 -12.38
N LEU A 57 1.87 -1.93 -12.68
CA LEU A 57 0.83 -2.42 -13.60
C LEU A 57 1.37 -2.62 -15.01
N GLU A 58 2.29 -1.78 -15.47
CA GLU A 58 2.86 -1.84 -16.82
C GLU A 58 3.96 -2.91 -16.94
N ARG A 59 4.90 -2.93 -15.98
CA ARG A 59 6.12 -3.74 -16.10
C ARG A 59 6.09 -5.03 -15.30
N MET A 60 5.19 -5.16 -14.32
CA MET A 60 5.10 -6.30 -13.40
C MET A 60 3.66 -6.82 -13.28
N PRO A 61 2.90 -7.03 -14.38
CA PRO A 61 1.46 -7.31 -14.35
C PRO A 61 1.08 -8.63 -13.67
N ALA A 62 2.03 -9.52 -13.46
CA ALA A 62 1.83 -10.78 -12.75
C ALA A 62 1.92 -10.64 -11.22
N LYS A 63 2.41 -9.50 -10.70
CA LYS A 63 2.53 -9.26 -9.27
C LYS A 63 1.22 -8.70 -8.70
N TYR A 64 0.90 -9.07 -7.47
CA TYR A 64 -0.21 -8.44 -6.78
C TYR A 64 0.19 -7.05 -6.29
N LEU A 65 -0.68 -6.07 -6.49
CA LEU A 65 -0.53 -4.71 -6.00
C LEU A 65 -1.71 -4.37 -5.08
N VAL A 66 -1.40 -3.93 -3.86
CA VAL A 66 -2.39 -3.41 -2.91
C VAL A 66 -2.02 -1.96 -2.61
N ALA A 67 -2.75 -1.01 -3.17
CA ALA A 67 -2.49 0.43 -3.02
C ALA A 67 -3.56 1.12 -2.18
N ALA A 68 -3.27 2.36 -1.78
CA ALA A 68 -4.18 3.20 -1.00
C ALA A 68 -4.49 4.52 -1.70
N SER A 69 -5.77 4.93 -1.67
CA SER A 69 -6.21 6.22 -2.20
C SER A 69 -7.44 6.72 -1.45
N GLY A 70 -7.43 8.01 -1.05
CA GLY A 70 -8.57 8.62 -0.37
C GLY A 70 -8.67 8.22 1.11
N MET A 71 -7.97 8.97 1.98
CA MET A 71 -8.01 8.78 3.42
C MET A 71 -7.90 10.11 4.19
N ALA A 72 -7.98 11.24 3.51
CA ALA A 72 -7.91 12.56 4.13
C ALA A 72 -9.24 12.97 4.79
N GLY A 73 -9.18 13.99 5.64
CA GLY A 73 -10.34 14.62 6.26
C GLY A 73 -11.05 13.77 7.31
N THR A 74 -12.27 14.20 7.65
CA THR A 74 -13.11 13.64 8.72
C THR A 74 -14.31 12.86 8.19
N GLY A 75 -14.31 12.49 6.91
CA GLY A 75 -15.38 11.70 6.29
C GLY A 75 -15.62 10.37 7.01
N SER A 76 -16.77 9.73 6.76
CA SER A 76 -17.12 8.48 7.40
C SER A 76 -16.08 7.41 7.20
N ALA A 77 -15.69 6.71 8.27
CA ALA A 77 -14.82 5.54 8.18
C ALA A 77 -15.44 4.43 7.31
N ASN A 78 -16.77 4.34 7.24
CA ASN A 78 -17.48 3.37 6.41
C ASN A 78 -17.32 3.59 4.90
N SER A 79 -16.79 4.75 4.48
CA SER A 79 -16.47 5.00 3.06
C SER A 79 -15.17 4.33 2.63
N ILE A 80 -14.27 4.00 3.57
CA ILE A 80 -13.02 3.30 3.26
C ILE A 80 -13.34 1.83 2.98
N LYS A 81 -12.99 1.39 1.80
CA LYS A 81 -13.27 0.02 1.30
C LYS A 81 -12.06 -0.52 0.56
N THR A 82 -11.97 -1.83 0.48
CA THR A 82 -11.06 -2.50 -0.47
C THR A 82 -11.86 -2.83 -1.73
N ARG A 83 -11.33 -2.45 -2.87
CA ARG A 83 -11.91 -2.76 -4.18
C ARG A 83 -10.91 -3.53 -5.02
N LYS A 84 -11.39 -4.55 -5.71
CA LYS A 84 -10.64 -5.28 -6.73
C LYS A 84 -10.77 -4.53 -8.05
N ILE A 85 -9.70 -3.93 -8.50
CA ILE A 85 -9.67 -3.12 -9.73
C ILE A 85 -9.37 -4.01 -10.94
N THR A 86 -8.38 -4.90 -10.80
CA THR A 86 -8.08 -5.95 -11.78
C THR A 86 -7.84 -7.27 -11.06
N ASN A 87 -7.47 -8.32 -11.78
CA ASN A 87 -7.16 -9.62 -11.17
C ASN A 87 -6.00 -9.57 -10.16
N HIS A 88 -5.09 -8.61 -10.30
CA HIS A 88 -3.92 -8.48 -9.45
C HIS A 88 -3.79 -7.09 -8.81
N PHE A 89 -4.77 -6.19 -8.96
CA PHE A 89 -4.71 -4.86 -8.38
C PHE A 89 -5.92 -4.58 -7.47
N TYR A 90 -5.63 -4.22 -6.23
CA TYR A 90 -6.59 -3.83 -5.21
C TYR A 90 -6.31 -2.41 -4.74
N LEU A 91 -7.37 -1.64 -4.54
CA LEU A 91 -7.30 -0.26 -4.06
C LEU A 91 -8.10 -0.12 -2.75
N CYS A 92 -7.44 0.39 -1.71
CA CYS A 92 -8.03 0.63 -0.39
C CYS A 92 -8.21 2.13 -0.17
N GLY A 93 -9.37 2.56 0.29
CA GLY A 93 -9.66 3.97 0.55
C GLY A 93 -11.07 4.36 0.15
N ASP A 94 -11.35 5.66 0.20
CA ASP A 94 -12.61 6.22 -0.30
C ASP A 94 -12.52 6.74 -1.74
N GLU A 95 -11.30 6.83 -2.30
CA GLU A 95 -10.96 7.24 -3.67
C GLU A 95 -11.31 8.70 -4.04
N VAL A 96 -11.85 9.47 -3.12
CA VAL A 96 -12.32 10.83 -3.38
C VAL A 96 -11.68 11.89 -2.50
N SER A 97 -11.26 11.54 -1.27
CA SER A 97 -10.66 12.50 -0.36
C SER A 97 -9.18 12.72 -0.69
N GLU A 98 -8.80 13.98 -0.85
CA GLU A 98 -7.44 14.40 -1.14
C GLU A 98 -6.88 15.28 -0.02
N VAL A 99 -5.58 15.20 0.20
CA VAL A 99 -4.89 16.10 1.13
C VAL A 99 -4.89 17.50 0.57
N SER A 100 -5.43 18.44 1.34
CA SER A 100 -5.50 19.87 0.99
C SER A 100 -5.07 20.73 2.17
N ARG A 101 -5.15 22.05 2.02
CA ARG A 101 -4.94 22.97 3.15
C ARG A 101 -6.00 22.84 4.24
N GLU A 102 -7.20 22.40 3.87
CA GLU A 102 -8.36 22.27 4.75
C GLU A 102 -8.53 20.84 5.26
N GLU A 103 -8.06 19.84 4.49
CA GLU A 103 -8.17 18.43 4.81
C GLU A 103 -6.80 17.77 4.89
N SER A 104 -6.37 17.46 6.11
CA SER A 104 -5.13 16.73 6.37
C SER A 104 -5.39 15.24 6.56
N GLN A 105 -4.34 14.45 6.51
CA GLN A 105 -4.41 13.05 6.86
C GLN A 105 -4.53 12.90 8.38
N LEU A 106 -5.61 12.28 8.83
CA LEU A 106 -5.83 11.94 10.23
C LEU A 106 -5.43 10.49 10.49
N SER A 107 -4.70 10.26 11.58
CA SER A 107 -4.18 8.94 11.93
C SER A 107 -5.27 7.86 11.98
N SER A 108 -6.47 8.19 12.44
CA SER A 108 -7.59 7.25 12.51
C SER A 108 -8.01 6.72 11.13
N ARG A 109 -8.12 7.58 10.14
CA ARG A 109 -8.46 7.17 8.76
C ARG A 109 -7.30 6.46 8.06
N VAL A 110 -6.09 6.95 8.26
CA VAL A 110 -4.87 6.31 7.73
C VAL A 110 -4.72 4.89 8.29
N MET A 111 -4.88 4.71 9.59
CA MET A 111 -4.81 3.38 10.22
C MET A 111 -5.93 2.45 9.73
N HIS A 112 -7.14 2.98 9.53
CA HIS A 112 -8.25 2.21 8.98
C HIS A 112 -7.95 1.71 7.56
N CYS A 113 -7.45 2.59 6.70
CA CYS A 113 -7.02 2.23 5.35
C CYS A 113 -5.85 1.22 5.37
N ALA A 114 -4.86 1.43 6.22
CA ALA A 114 -3.72 0.52 6.39
C ALA A 114 -4.17 -0.88 6.86
N ALA A 115 -5.19 -0.96 7.73
CA ALA A 115 -5.77 -2.24 8.14
C ALA A 115 -6.45 -2.96 6.97
N HIS A 116 -7.16 -2.24 6.10
CA HIS A 116 -7.70 -2.80 4.86
C HIS A 116 -6.61 -3.35 3.94
N GLN A 117 -5.51 -2.60 3.74
CA GLN A 117 -4.38 -3.07 2.94
C GLN A 117 -3.75 -4.33 3.54
N ALA A 118 -3.43 -4.32 4.83
CA ALA A 118 -2.83 -5.47 5.51
C ALA A 118 -3.73 -6.71 5.44
N HIS A 119 -5.04 -6.53 5.64
CA HIS A 119 -6.00 -7.64 5.56
C HIS A 119 -6.10 -8.20 4.13
N MET A 120 -6.08 -7.34 3.10
CA MET A 120 -6.09 -7.81 1.71
C MET A 120 -4.82 -8.59 1.36
N VAL A 121 -3.65 -8.17 1.85
CA VAL A 121 -2.41 -8.95 1.71
C VAL A 121 -2.55 -10.34 2.33
N LEU A 122 -3.09 -10.44 3.55
CA LEU A 122 -3.36 -11.73 4.19
C LEU A 122 -4.32 -12.61 3.38
N ARG A 123 -5.36 -12.01 2.80
CA ARG A 123 -6.32 -12.74 1.95
C ARG A 123 -5.67 -13.29 0.69
N ILE A 124 -4.81 -12.50 0.03
CA ILE A 124 -4.05 -12.96 -1.14
C ILE A 124 -3.14 -14.14 -0.75
N LEU A 125 -2.43 -14.05 0.37
CA LEU A 125 -1.60 -15.15 0.88
C LEU A 125 -2.41 -16.41 1.22
N ALA A 126 -3.68 -16.26 1.57
CA ALA A 126 -4.62 -17.36 1.84
C ALA A 126 -5.39 -17.83 0.60
N ASP A 127 -5.02 -17.38 -0.60
CA ASP A 127 -5.72 -17.65 -1.88
C ASP A 127 -7.21 -17.23 -1.87
N GLN A 128 -7.53 -16.17 -1.11
CA GLN A 128 -8.86 -15.57 -1.01
C GLN A 128 -8.87 -14.25 -1.77
N LEU A 129 -9.08 -14.28 -3.07
CA LEU A 129 -8.86 -13.17 -3.99
C LEU A 129 -10.01 -12.16 -4.10
N GLU A 130 -11.10 -12.35 -3.38
CA GLU A 130 -12.18 -11.35 -3.29
C GLU A 130 -11.99 -10.51 -2.01
N PRO A 131 -12.23 -9.18 -2.06
CA PRO A 131 -12.05 -8.29 -0.90
C PRO A 131 -12.98 -8.58 0.27
#